data_35a8d5ff8f55f65d37bd26f30cca5911
#
_entry.id   35a8d5ff8f55f65d37bd26f30cca5911
#
_cell.length_a   1.000
_cell.length_b   1.000
_cell.length_c   1.000
_cell.angle_alpha   90.00
_cell.angle_beta   90.00
_cell.angle_gamma   90.00
#
_symmetry.space_group_name_H-M   'P 1'
#
loop_
_entity.id
_entity.type
_entity.pdbx_description
1 polymer ?
#
loop_
_entity_poly.entity_id
_entity_poly.type
_entity_poly.pdbx_seq_one_letter_code
_entity_poly.pdbx_strand_id
1 'polypeptide(L)'
;MPNRSRISDDIDLPNSMLRQDTSVVLTLCTCILVSLVFSGIALGSIKIPLSEIDNILLSRESTREAWSTIVWQIRIPRTITAVLVGGSLGVAGLQMQTLFRNPVADSSILGVTAGATRGVALSVLIGAAAPATDFASAIGWQLTSVTTFSAILGAGTVLFIILLAAQKVRSVGILLIIGLMTSYVLGSSVTLLLAYADPE
;
A
#
# COMPACT_ATOMS: atom_id res chain seq x y z
N MET A 1 -22.06 51.95 -3.18
CA MET A 1 -21.16 50.89 -2.65
C MET A 1 -21.95 50.07 -1.66
N PRO A 2 -22.30 48.83 -1.98
CA PRO A 2 -23.04 47.99 -1.05
C PRO A 2 -22.06 47.43 0.04
N ASN A 3 -22.53 47.49 1.26
CA ASN A 3 -21.83 47.15 2.50
C ASN A 3 -21.37 45.70 2.50
N ARG A 4 -20.06 45.47 2.44
CA ARG A 4 -19.42 44.17 2.52
C ARG A 4 -19.47 43.47 3.89
N SER A 5 -20.04 44.12 4.91
CA SER A 5 -20.09 43.61 6.28
C SER A 5 -21.28 42.69 6.57
N ARG A 6 -22.22 42.47 5.63
CA ARG A 6 -23.40 41.62 5.86
C ARG A 6 -23.31 40.21 5.31
N ILE A 7 -22.22 39.84 4.64
CA ILE A 7 -22.08 38.50 4.04
C ILE A 7 -21.30 37.54 4.95
N SER A 8 -20.67 38.04 6.02
CA SER A 8 -19.88 37.20 6.92
C SER A 8 -20.65 36.60 8.11
N ASP A 9 -21.89 37.00 8.32
CA ASP A 9 -22.62 36.63 9.55
C ASP A 9 -23.58 35.43 9.40
N ASP A 10 -23.72 34.84 8.19
CA ASP A 10 -24.77 33.85 7.93
C ASP A 10 -24.27 32.39 7.79
N ILE A 11 -23.02 32.05 8.14
CA ILE A 11 -22.57 30.65 8.14
C ILE A 11 -21.77 30.32 9.42
N ASP A 12 -22.30 30.70 10.58
CA ASP A 12 -21.93 30.06 11.84
C ASP A 12 -22.76 28.75 11.96
N LEU A 13 -22.41 27.75 11.18
CA LEU A 13 -22.83 26.39 11.45
C LEU A 13 -22.29 26.03 12.85
N PRO A 14 -23.14 25.66 13.79
CA PRO A 14 -22.68 25.36 15.14
C PRO A 14 -21.66 24.22 15.06
N ASN A 15 -20.47 24.46 15.60
CA ASN A 15 -19.34 23.50 15.65
C ASN A 15 -19.76 22.13 16.22
N SER A 16 -20.88 22.08 16.95
CA SER A 16 -21.50 20.86 17.44
C SER A 16 -22.06 19.96 16.33
N MET A 17 -22.66 20.54 15.27
CA MET A 17 -23.19 19.74 14.14
C MET A 17 -22.06 19.12 13.34
N LEU A 18 -21.04 19.89 12.96
CA LEU A 18 -19.88 19.39 12.22
C LEU A 18 -19.12 18.29 13.00
N ARG A 19 -19.04 18.43 14.33
CA ARG A 19 -18.38 17.44 15.19
C ARG A 19 -19.21 16.16 15.34
N GLN A 20 -20.53 16.28 15.36
CA GLN A 20 -21.43 15.13 15.45
C GLN A 20 -21.40 14.32 14.15
N ASP A 21 -21.43 14.98 12.99
CA ASP A 21 -21.34 14.32 11.68
C ASP A 21 -20.00 13.61 11.51
N THR A 22 -18.90 14.22 11.94
CA THR A 22 -17.56 13.60 11.85
C THR A 22 -17.46 12.34 12.71
N SER A 23 -18.02 12.34 13.93
CA SER A 23 -17.99 11.15 14.79
C SER A 23 -18.85 10.02 14.25
N VAL A 24 -20.00 10.33 13.64
CA VAL A 24 -20.85 9.34 12.97
C VAL A 24 -20.12 8.72 11.78
N VAL A 25 -19.48 9.53 10.93
CA VAL A 25 -18.70 9.05 9.79
C VAL A 25 -17.54 8.16 10.24
N LEU A 26 -16.79 8.57 11.26
CA LEU A 26 -15.68 7.76 11.81
C LEU A 26 -16.19 6.43 12.37
N THR A 27 -17.28 6.42 13.11
CA THR A 27 -17.88 5.20 13.64
C THR A 27 -18.32 4.28 12.53
N LEU A 28 -18.98 4.81 11.49
CA LEU A 28 -19.42 4.05 10.34
C LEU A 28 -18.24 3.45 9.57
N CYS A 29 -17.20 4.24 9.31
CA CYS A 29 -15.97 3.75 8.66
C CYS A 29 -15.29 2.65 9.49
N THR A 30 -15.24 2.79 10.81
CA THR A 30 -14.67 1.79 11.70
C THR A 30 -15.49 0.50 11.68
N CYS A 31 -16.82 0.60 11.73
CA CYS A 31 -17.71 -0.57 11.62
C CYS A 31 -17.55 -1.28 10.27
N ILE A 32 -17.43 -0.53 9.18
CA ILE A 32 -17.18 -1.09 7.85
C ILE A 32 -15.83 -1.79 7.82
N LEU A 33 -14.77 -1.17 8.35
CA LEU A 33 -13.44 -1.76 8.41
C LEU A 33 -13.45 -3.09 9.18
N VAL A 34 -14.04 -3.10 10.37
CA VAL A 34 -14.17 -4.31 11.20
C VAL A 34 -14.94 -5.40 10.45
N SER A 35 -16.07 -5.05 9.82
CA SER A 35 -16.85 -5.98 9.00
C SER A 35 -16.05 -6.57 7.84
N LEU A 36 -15.24 -5.74 7.16
CA LEU A 36 -14.38 -6.19 6.07
C LEU A 36 -13.24 -7.10 6.55
N VAL A 37 -12.67 -6.85 7.73
CA VAL A 37 -11.66 -7.72 8.35
C VAL A 37 -12.25 -9.10 8.63
N PHE A 38 -13.41 -9.16 9.28
CA PHE A 38 -14.10 -10.43 9.53
C PHE A 38 -14.47 -11.15 8.22
N SER A 39 -14.98 -10.41 7.24
CA SER A 39 -15.28 -10.96 5.92
C SER A 39 -14.03 -11.51 5.22
N GLY A 40 -12.88 -10.85 5.34
CA GLY A 40 -11.60 -11.30 4.78
C GLY A 40 -11.11 -12.61 5.38
N ILE A 41 -11.40 -12.86 6.66
CA ILE A 41 -11.08 -14.13 7.34
C ILE A 41 -12.12 -15.21 7.00
N ALA A 42 -13.40 -14.84 6.98
CA ALA A 42 -14.50 -15.77 6.76
C ALA A 42 -14.59 -16.24 5.30
N LEU A 43 -14.44 -15.33 4.35
CA LEU A 43 -14.59 -15.60 2.92
C LEU A 43 -13.24 -15.92 2.27
N GLY A 44 -13.23 -16.88 1.37
CA GLY A 44 -12.03 -17.27 0.61
C GLY A 44 -12.38 -18.29 -0.47
N SER A 45 -11.40 -18.61 -1.31
CA SER A 45 -11.57 -19.59 -2.41
C SER A 45 -12.00 -20.97 -1.91
N ILE A 46 -11.62 -21.34 -0.70
CA ILE A 46 -12.04 -22.58 -0.06
C ILE A 46 -13.15 -22.25 0.92
N LYS A 47 -14.32 -22.87 0.73
CA LYS A 47 -15.49 -22.70 1.61
C LYS A 47 -15.25 -23.44 2.92
N ILE A 48 -14.95 -22.72 3.99
CA ILE A 48 -14.83 -23.23 5.35
C ILE A 48 -16.12 -22.80 6.09
N PRO A 49 -16.84 -23.70 6.75
CA PRO A 49 -18.01 -23.33 7.55
C PRO A 49 -17.63 -22.33 8.64
N LEU A 50 -18.51 -21.35 8.91
CA LEU A 50 -18.26 -20.32 9.93
C LEU A 50 -18.03 -20.91 11.32
N SER A 51 -18.76 -21.97 11.66
CA SER A 51 -18.59 -22.70 12.92
C SER A 51 -17.19 -23.30 13.11
N GLU A 52 -16.56 -23.72 12.01
CA GLU A 52 -15.17 -24.22 12.05
C GLU A 52 -14.17 -23.08 12.20
N ILE A 53 -14.45 -21.92 11.61
CA ILE A 53 -13.59 -20.74 11.75
C ILE A 53 -13.55 -20.27 13.20
N ASP A 54 -14.71 -20.25 13.88
CA ASP A 54 -14.78 -19.91 15.30
C ASP A 54 -13.99 -20.92 16.15
N ASN A 55 -14.10 -22.22 15.89
CA ASN A 55 -13.34 -23.26 16.57
C ASN A 55 -11.83 -23.11 16.33
N ILE A 56 -11.41 -22.82 15.10
CA ILE A 56 -10.01 -22.61 14.73
C ILE A 56 -9.43 -21.39 15.46
N LEU A 57 -10.20 -20.30 15.57
CA LEU A 57 -9.74 -19.07 16.22
C LEU A 57 -9.66 -19.21 17.74
N LEU A 58 -10.64 -19.90 18.37
CA LEU A 58 -10.75 -20.03 19.82
C LEU A 58 -9.93 -21.20 20.37
N SER A 59 -10.04 -22.38 19.77
CA SER A 59 -9.50 -23.64 20.29
C SER A 59 -8.27 -24.15 19.53
N ARG A 60 -7.94 -23.54 18.37
CA ARG A 60 -6.95 -24.02 17.41
C ARG A 60 -7.20 -25.44 16.90
N GLU A 61 -8.34 -26.00 17.22
CA GLU A 61 -8.77 -27.32 16.76
C GLU A 61 -9.61 -27.17 15.52
N SER A 62 -9.44 -28.03 14.55
CA SER A 62 -10.26 -28.07 13.33
C SER A 62 -10.50 -29.52 12.93
N THR A 63 -11.68 -29.77 12.38
CA THR A 63 -12.04 -31.08 11.82
C THR A 63 -11.07 -31.52 10.71
N ARG A 64 -10.40 -30.55 10.06
CA ARG A 64 -9.38 -30.80 9.03
C ARG A 64 -8.18 -29.89 9.28
N GLU A 65 -7.03 -30.48 9.48
CA GLU A 65 -5.75 -29.77 9.71
C GLU A 65 -5.42 -28.74 8.61
N ALA A 66 -5.78 -29.05 7.37
CA ALA A 66 -5.64 -28.13 6.24
C ALA A 66 -6.41 -26.81 6.43
N TRP A 67 -7.56 -26.80 7.09
CA TRP A 67 -8.34 -25.59 7.32
C TRP A 67 -7.69 -24.66 8.34
N SER A 68 -7.12 -25.21 9.38
CA SER A 68 -6.34 -24.46 10.37
C SER A 68 -5.14 -23.79 9.70
N THR A 69 -4.39 -24.51 8.87
CA THR A 69 -3.26 -23.98 8.11
C THR A 69 -3.69 -22.83 7.19
N ILE A 70 -4.80 -22.98 6.45
CA ILE A 70 -5.31 -21.94 5.57
C ILE A 70 -5.70 -20.67 6.33
N VAL A 71 -6.38 -20.81 7.46
CA VAL A 71 -6.79 -19.67 8.28
C VAL A 71 -5.59 -18.96 8.88
N TRP A 72 -4.68 -19.68 9.55
CA TRP A 72 -3.57 -19.09 10.26
C TRP A 72 -2.41 -18.65 9.39
N GLN A 73 -2.09 -19.38 8.32
CA GLN A 73 -0.92 -19.08 7.48
C GLN A 73 -1.24 -18.27 6.24
N ILE A 74 -2.50 -18.21 5.81
CA ILE A 74 -2.87 -17.49 4.59
C ILE A 74 -3.85 -16.36 4.89
N ARG A 75 -5.02 -16.65 5.48
CA ARG A 75 -6.10 -15.65 5.60
C ARG A 75 -5.77 -14.54 6.60
N ILE A 76 -5.34 -14.91 7.79
CA ILE A 76 -5.01 -13.93 8.84
C ILE A 76 -3.85 -13.02 8.42
N PRO A 77 -2.68 -13.53 7.99
CA PRO A 77 -1.59 -12.66 7.56
C PRO A 77 -1.99 -11.75 6.38
N ARG A 78 -2.72 -12.29 5.41
CA ARG A 78 -3.19 -11.50 4.26
C ARG A 78 -4.13 -10.37 4.68
N THR A 79 -5.06 -10.63 5.59
CA THR A 79 -6.00 -9.63 6.09
C THR A 79 -5.26 -8.55 6.89
N ILE A 80 -4.34 -8.93 7.78
CA ILE A 80 -3.51 -7.98 8.54
C ILE A 80 -2.68 -7.12 7.59
N THR A 81 -2.05 -7.72 6.60
CA THR A 81 -1.26 -6.99 5.59
C THR A 81 -2.14 -5.99 4.84
N ALA A 82 -3.35 -6.37 4.43
CA ALA A 82 -4.27 -5.49 3.72
C ALA A 82 -4.65 -4.25 4.58
N VAL A 83 -4.91 -4.44 5.87
CA VAL A 83 -5.21 -3.34 6.80
C VAL A 83 -4.01 -2.42 6.98
N LEU A 84 -2.82 -2.97 7.19
CA LEU A 84 -1.59 -2.20 7.38
C LEU A 84 -1.21 -1.41 6.12
N VAL A 85 -1.29 -2.04 4.95
CA VAL A 85 -0.99 -1.40 3.67
C VAL A 85 -2.02 -0.30 3.38
N GLY A 86 -3.31 -0.59 3.54
CA GLY A 86 -4.36 0.41 3.33
C GLY A 86 -4.23 1.61 4.28
N GLY A 87 -3.96 1.37 5.56
CA GLY A 87 -3.71 2.42 6.54
C GLY A 87 -2.48 3.26 6.19
N SER A 88 -1.38 2.62 5.81
CA SER A 88 -0.14 3.31 5.41
C SER A 88 -0.34 4.17 4.16
N LEU A 89 -1.06 3.66 3.15
CA LEU A 89 -1.39 4.41 1.94
C LEU A 89 -2.31 5.59 2.24
N GLY A 90 -3.28 5.42 3.14
CA GLY A 90 -4.15 6.52 3.59
C GLY A 90 -3.38 7.65 4.24
N VAL A 91 -2.46 7.33 5.15
CA VAL A 91 -1.60 8.34 5.80
C VAL A 91 -0.67 9.01 4.78
N ALA A 92 -0.04 8.24 3.91
CA ALA A 92 0.83 8.77 2.86
C ALA A 92 0.06 9.69 1.90
N GLY A 93 -1.16 9.31 1.51
CA GLY A 93 -2.03 10.13 0.67
C GLY A 93 -2.38 11.47 1.33
N LEU A 94 -2.79 11.46 2.60
CA LEU A 94 -3.06 12.69 3.36
C LEU A 94 -1.84 13.61 3.46
N GLN A 95 -0.65 13.05 3.70
CA GLN A 95 0.60 13.82 3.73
C GLN A 95 0.88 14.48 2.38
N MET A 96 0.66 13.75 1.27
CA MET A 96 0.84 14.27 -0.08
C MET A 96 -0.15 15.38 -0.40
N GLN A 97 -1.43 15.19 -0.10
CA GLN A 97 -2.45 16.22 -0.30
C GLN A 97 -2.13 17.50 0.47
N THR A 98 -1.65 17.37 1.70
CA THR A 98 -1.25 18.50 2.54
C THR A 98 -0.01 19.20 2.00
N LEU A 99 1.03 18.44 1.63
CA LEU A 99 2.30 18.98 1.11
C LEU A 99 2.09 19.72 -0.20
N PHE A 100 1.33 19.13 -1.12
CA PHE A 100 1.08 19.70 -2.44
C PHE A 100 -0.10 20.68 -2.47
N ARG A 101 -0.83 20.82 -1.34
CA ARG A 101 -2.07 21.61 -1.25
C ARG A 101 -3.04 21.30 -2.39
N ASN A 102 -3.11 20.04 -2.76
CA ASN A 102 -3.91 19.55 -3.88
C ASN A 102 -4.61 18.25 -3.44
N PRO A 103 -5.95 18.20 -3.41
CA PRO A 103 -6.69 17.02 -2.97
C PRO A 103 -6.55 15.82 -3.93
N VAL A 104 -6.02 16.03 -5.13
CA VAL A 104 -5.79 14.96 -6.13
C VAL A 104 -4.35 14.40 -6.03
N ALA A 105 -3.51 14.95 -5.16
CA ALA A 105 -2.14 14.45 -5.00
C ALA A 105 -2.14 13.05 -4.34
N ASP A 106 -1.42 12.13 -4.98
CA ASP A 106 -1.25 10.74 -4.54
C ASP A 106 0.23 10.40 -4.34
N SER A 107 0.51 9.48 -3.44
CA SER A 107 1.88 9.02 -3.13
C SER A 107 2.54 8.30 -4.31
N SER A 108 1.76 7.70 -5.21
CA SER A 108 2.26 7.02 -6.42
C SER A 108 2.93 7.97 -7.43
N ILE A 109 2.52 9.26 -7.44
CA ILE A 109 3.03 10.26 -8.39
C ILE A 109 4.55 10.48 -8.25
N LEU A 110 5.10 10.29 -7.06
CA LEU A 110 6.55 10.43 -6.82
C LEU A 110 7.39 9.26 -7.35
N GLY A 111 6.79 8.26 -7.99
CA GLY A 111 7.53 7.15 -8.58
C GLY A 111 8.05 6.10 -7.60
N VAL A 112 7.71 6.20 -6.33
CA VAL A 112 8.11 5.24 -5.30
C VAL A 112 7.61 3.83 -5.63
N THR A 113 6.37 3.72 -6.12
CA THR A 113 5.78 2.45 -6.55
C THR A 113 6.53 1.84 -7.75
N ALA A 114 6.89 2.68 -8.75
CA ALA A 114 7.68 2.23 -9.90
C ALA A 114 9.08 1.76 -9.47
N GLY A 115 9.68 2.41 -8.49
CA GLY A 115 10.93 1.99 -7.86
C GLY A 115 10.83 0.63 -7.19
N ALA A 116 9.78 0.41 -6.41
CA ALA A 116 9.50 -0.87 -5.77
C ALA A 116 9.34 -2.00 -6.80
N THR A 117 8.53 -1.78 -7.83
CA THR A 117 8.30 -2.77 -8.91
C THR A 117 9.60 -3.11 -9.63
N ARG A 118 10.46 -2.11 -9.90
CA ARG A 118 11.78 -2.34 -10.50
C ARG A 118 12.68 -3.16 -9.58
N GLY A 119 12.70 -2.88 -8.30
CA GLY A 119 13.46 -3.66 -7.32
C GLY A 119 13.06 -5.13 -7.33
N VAL A 120 11.76 -5.41 -7.34
CA VAL A 120 11.22 -6.77 -7.46
C VAL A 120 11.62 -7.42 -8.80
N ALA A 121 11.42 -6.72 -9.92
CA ALA A 121 11.75 -7.25 -11.25
C ALA A 121 13.23 -7.63 -11.36
N LEU A 122 14.13 -6.78 -10.84
CA LEU A 122 15.55 -7.07 -10.80
C LEU A 122 15.87 -8.28 -9.91
N SER A 123 15.24 -8.42 -8.75
CA SER A 123 15.49 -9.57 -7.88
C SER A 123 15.03 -10.88 -8.50
N VAL A 124 13.91 -10.88 -9.20
CA VAL A 124 13.41 -12.04 -9.92
C VAL A 124 14.33 -12.40 -11.09
N LEU A 125 14.77 -11.41 -11.87
CA LEU A 125 15.68 -11.62 -13.00
C LEU A 125 17.04 -12.16 -12.54
N ILE A 126 17.63 -11.59 -11.49
CA ILE A 126 18.88 -12.06 -10.90
C ILE A 126 18.71 -13.48 -10.34
N GLY A 127 17.59 -13.75 -9.65
CA GLY A 127 17.27 -15.07 -9.13
C GLY A 127 17.07 -16.11 -10.23
N ALA A 128 16.51 -15.74 -11.38
CA ALA A 128 16.35 -16.62 -12.53
C ALA A 128 17.69 -16.86 -13.28
N ALA A 129 18.58 -15.88 -13.29
CA ALA A 129 19.89 -15.99 -13.94
C ALA A 129 20.96 -16.68 -13.06
N ALA A 130 20.81 -16.66 -11.75
CA ALA A 130 21.72 -17.33 -10.82
C ALA A 130 21.40 -18.84 -10.83
N PRO A 131 22.38 -19.72 -11.08
CA PRO A 131 22.18 -21.14 -10.84
C PRO A 131 21.69 -21.30 -9.40
N ALA A 132 20.77 -22.24 -9.16
CA ALA A 132 20.08 -22.48 -7.87
C ALA A 132 21.02 -22.79 -6.68
N THR A 133 22.28 -22.40 -6.78
CA THR A 133 23.36 -22.62 -5.85
C THR A 133 23.48 -21.46 -4.85
N ASP A 134 23.36 -21.81 -3.63
CA ASP A 134 24.03 -21.20 -2.46
C ASP A 134 23.56 -19.84 -1.95
N PHE A 135 23.21 -18.84 -2.75
CA PHE A 135 22.87 -17.53 -2.20
C PHE A 135 21.49 -17.51 -1.51
N ALA A 136 20.49 -18.10 -2.13
CA ALA A 136 19.15 -18.22 -1.54
C ALA A 136 19.12 -19.24 -0.39
N SER A 137 19.89 -20.32 -0.51
CA SER A 137 20.05 -21.34 0.52
C SER A 137 20.96 -20.88 1.67
N ALA A 138 22.02 -20.11 1.38
CA ALA A 138 22.94 -19.59 2.38
C ALA A 138 22.29 -18.54 3.30
N ILE A 139 21.31 -17.79 2.81
CA ILE A 139 20.58 -16.80 3.64
C ILE A 139 19.38 -17.44 4.34
N GLY A 140 18.93 -18.64 3.93
CA GLY A 140 17.79 -19.34 4.54
C GLY A 140 16.45 -18.58 4.38
N TRP A 141 16.40 -17.59 3.51
CA TRP A 141 15.26 -16.72 3.36
C TRP A 141 14.36 -17.20 2.24
N GLN A 142 13.08 -17.30 2.53
CA GLN A 142 12.08 -17.59 1.52
C GLN A 142 12.07 -16.50 0.44
N LEU A 143 11.76 -16.85 -0.79
CA LEU A 143 11.69 -15.97 -1.95
C LEU A 143 10.90 -14.67 -1.66
N THR A 144 9.86 -14.75 -0.84
CA THR A 144 9.05 -13.62 -0.38
C THR A 144 9.86 -12.56 0.36
N SER A 145 10.83 -12.94 1.18
CA SER A 145 11.68 -11.99 1.91
C SER A 145 12.60 -11.23 0.97
N VAL A 146 13.22 -11.92 0.01
CA VAL A 146 14.11 -11.30 -0.99
C VAL A 146 13.35 -10.28 -1.83
N THR A 147 12.17 -10.63 -2.32
CA THR A 147 11.34 -9.70 -3.12
C THR A 147 10.88 -8.49 -2.29
N THR A 148 10.54 -8.69 -1.02
CA THR A 148 10.14 -7.59 -0.13
C THR A 148 11.30 -6.62 0.11
N PHE A 149 12.50 -7.12 0.43
CA PHE A 149 13.68 -6.27 0.61
C PHE A 149 14.07 -5.54 -0.68
N SER A 150 14.01 -6.21 -1.81
CA SER A 150 14.27 -5.60 -3.12
C SER A 150 13.27 -4.50 -3.45
N ALA A 151 11.99 -4.68 -3.12
CA ALA A 151 10.97 -3.66 -3.25
C ALA A 151 11.29 -2.42 -2.38
N ILE A 152 11.65 -2.64 -1.11
CA ILE A 152 11.99 -1.56 -0.18
C ILE A 152 13.23 -0.80 -0.68
N LEU A 153 14.27 -1.50 -1.12
CA LEU A 153 15.48 -0.87 -1.68
C LEU A 153 15.18 -0.09 -2.96
N GLY A 154 14.37 -0.65 -3.85
CA GLY A 154 13.96 0.03 -5.07
C GLY A 154 13.14 1.29 -4.79
N ALA A 155 12.15 1.21 -3.90
CA ALA A 155 11.37 2.35 -3.44
C ALA A 155 12.24 3.41 -2.77
N GLY A 156 13.12 2.99 -1.87
CA GLY A 156 14.05 3.87 -1.14
C GLY A 156 15.03 4.60 -2.06
N THR A 157 15.53 3.93 -3.09
CA THR A 157 16.41 4.54 -4.10
C THR A 157 15.70 5.67 -4.84
N VAL A 158 14.47 5.44 -5.29
CA VAL A 158 13.70 6.48 -5.97
C VAL A 158 13.37 7.62 -5.02
N LEU A 159 12.94 7.33 -3.80
CA LEU A 159 12.67 8.35 -2.79
C LEU A 159 13.92 9.19 -2.52
N PHE A 160 15.08 8.58 -2.40
CA PHE A 160 16.35 9.27 -2.20
C PHE A 160 16.68 10.21 -3.37
N ILE A 161 16.50 9.76 -4.62
CA ILE A 161 16.69 10.58 -5.82
C ILE A 161 15.73 11.78 -5.81
N ILE A 162 14.47 11.57 -5.47
CA ILE A 162 13.48 12.65 -5.39
C ILE A 162 13.84 13.65 -4.28
N LEU A 163 14.32 13.18 -3.12
CA LEU A 163 14.77 14.06 -2.04
C LEU A 163 15.98 14.91 -2.45
N LEU A 164 16.93 14.34 -3.18
CA LEU A 164 18.06 15.12 -3.72
C LEU A 164 17.57 16.16 -4.74
N ALA A 165 16.64 15.81 -5.61
CA ALA A 165 16.02 16.74 -6.55
C ALA A 165 15.27 17.87 -5.81
N ALA A 166 14.55 17.54 -4.75
CA ALA A 166 13.78 18.49 -3.94
C ALA A 166 14.66 19.57 -3.28
N GLN A 167 15.91 19.26 -2.97
CA GLN A 167 16.85 20.24 -2.41
C GLN A 167 17.21 21.35 -3.41
N LYS A 168 17.18 21.05 -4.71
CA LYS A 168 17.53 21.99 -5.79
C LYS A 168 16.31 22.69 -6.39
N VAL A 169 15.13 22.13 -6.25
CA VAL A 169 13.90 22.60 -6.87
C VAL A 169 13.02 23.28 -5.84
N ARG A 170 12.72 24.56 -6.05
CA ARG A 170 11.86 25.35 -5.15
C ARG A 170 10.37 25.26 -5.47
N SER A 171 10.00 24.69 -6.61
CA SER A 171 8.61 24.59 -7.06
C SER A 171 8.07 23.17 -6.87
N VAL A 172 6.97 23.08 -6.15
CA VAL A 172 6.24 21.84 -5.89
C VAL A 172 5.77 21.19 -7.21
N GLY A 173 5.34 22.01 -8.19
CA GLY A 173 4.90 21.51 -9.51
C GLY A 173 6.03 20.85 -10.30
N ILE A 174 7.24 21.41 -10.25
CA ILE A 174 8.41 20.81 -10.92
C ILE A 174 8.78 19.48 -10.25
N LEU A 175 8.67 19.38 -8.93
CA LEU A 175 8.93 18.13 -8.21
C LEU A 175 7.96 17.01 -8.62
N LEU A 176 6.67 17.35 -8.82
CA LEU A 176 5.68 16.41 -9.35
C LEU A 176 6.03 15.92 -10.75
N ILE A 177 6.46 16.83 -11.64
CA ILE A 177 6.86 16.46 -13.00
C ILE A 177 8.09 15.53 -12.98
N ILE A 178 9.09 15.83 -12.15
CA ILE A 178 10.26 14.97 -11.98
C ILE A 178 9.86 13.58 -11.48
N GLY A 179 8.98 13.50 -10.48
CA GLY A 179 8.46 12.23 -9.97
C GLY A 179 7.74 11.42 -11.05
N LEU A 180 6.86 12.08 -11.80
CA LEU A 180 6.11 11.46 -12.89
C LEU A 180 7.04 10.94 -14.01
N MET A 181 8.01 11.76 -14.45
CA MET A 181 8.99 11.34 -15.46
C MET A 181 9.84 10.17 -14.97
N THR A 182 10.26 10.20 -13.71
CA THR A 182 10.99 9.10 -13.08
C THR A 182 10.15 7.82 -13.08
N SER A 183 8.85 7.92 -12.77
CA SER A 183 7.92 6.78 -12.81
C SER A 183 7.83 6.15 -14.20
N TYR A 184 7.70 6.96 -15.25
CA TYR A 184 7.63 6.46 -16.62
C TYR A 184 8.93 5.81 -17.09
N VAL A 185 10.08 6.41 -16.80
CA VAL A 185 11.39 5.85 -17.14
C VAL A 185 11.62 4.50 -16.45
N LEU A 186 11.27 4.43 -15.16
CA LEU A 186 11.40 3.20 -14.38
C LEU A 186 10.41 2.13 -14.86
N GLY A 187 9.15 2.49 -15.11
CA GLY A 187 8.14 1.58 -15.64
C GLY A 187 8.53 1.00 -16.99
N SER A 188 8.96 1.83 -17.93
CA SER A 188 9.42 1.39 -19.25
C SER A 188 10.62 0.43 -19.15
N SER A 189 11.56 0.71 -18.23
CA SER A 189 12.72 -0.18 -18.04
C SER A 189 12.34 -1.57 -17.50
N VAL A 190 11.30 -1.66 -16.66
CA VAL A 190 10.78 -2.96 -16.20
C VAL A 190 10.19 -3.76 -17.36
N THR A 191 9.37 -3.12 -18.20
CA THR A 191 8.78 -3.78 -19.39
C THR A 191 9.85 -4.31 -20.31
N LEU A 192 10.92 -3.55 -20.56
CA LEU A 192 12.06 -4.01 -21.36
C LEU A 192 12.77 -5.19 -20.71
N LEU A 193 13.04 -5.13 -19.41
CA LEU A 193 13.69 -6.23 -18.68
C LEU A 193 12.87 -7.52 -18.76
N LEU A 194 11.55 -7.44 -18.60
CA LEU A 194 10.68 -8.61 -18.72
C LEU A 194 10.62 -9.17 -20.14
N ALA A 195 10.62 -8.30 -21.17
CA ALA A 195 10.64 -8.73 -22.56
C ALA A 195 11.95 -9.46 -22.94
N TYR A 196 13.07 -9.11 -22.32
CA TYR A 196 14.34 -9.84 -22.50
C TYR A 196 14.45 -11.11 -21.65
N ALA A 197 13.70 -11.20 -20.55
CA ALA A 197 13.73 -12.35 -19.66
C ALA A 197 12.89 -13.53 -20.16
N ASP A 198 11.94 -13.29 -21.07
CA ASP A 198 11.07 -14.31 -21.68
C ASP A 198 11.32 -14.36 -23.20
N PRO A 199 12.42 -14.96 -23.66
CA PRO A 199 12.62 -15.26 -25.06
C PRO A 199 11.77 -16.48 -25.40
N GLU A 200 10.70 -16.30 -26.21
CA GLU A 200 9.94 -17.39 -26.83
C GLU A 200 10.83 -18.41 -27.52
#